data_3b55f3e6c0b84d775a53580c95e6aef0
#
_entry.id   3b55f3e6c0b84d775a53580c95e6aef0
#
_cell.length_a   1.000
_cell.length_b   1.000
_cell.length_c   1.000
_cell.angle_alpha   90.00
_cell.angle_beta   90.00
_cell.angle_gamma   90.00
#
_symmetry.space_group_name_H-M   'P 1'
#
loop_
_entity.id
_entity.type
_entity.pdbx_description
1 polymer ?
#
loop_
_entity_poly.entity_id
_entity_poly.type
_entity_poly.pdbx_seq_one_letter_code
_entity_poly.pdbx_strand_id
1 'polypeptide(L)'
;MSQPGPFEETPPHAGRHEVLAIQQRNLRRLLTYVWHCSPFYRRFYADHGLCERDLGEVGIRDLPPTSKDVLMAHFDCVVTDEQLRLADLQAWIERDTPPASLFARKFIVLHTSGSSGRMGIFVYDRAAWRRILARMNLPHFDDGADARVVYYGAVHSRFAGAIMCACVLGTRYALSLLSVLEPHTRNARQLNEMRPKMLIGYASSITTLADLALTGALDIHPKIVVVSGDPFTAEMRRRVESAWDVPVVNLYSASESLMIAISPPGAAEMCVLDDLQIAEVLDEAGREVAAHETGRLTLTNLYNLSLPLIRYKMDDFVTKGALAGSPPFGTITDICGREHEMLPVRLADGAVDDINPIMLTGCGGFDIPGLERLQFVSRAPERVDILYAGIDSLEARIGESFRALLAAKGAAQTVTFTVSRVDALAPDSGTGKVPLVRMAPRV
;
A
#
# COMPACT_ATOMS: atom_id res chain seq x y z
N MET A 1 -8.56 -20.13 -25.11
CA MET A 1 -9.74 -19.24 -25.10
C MET A 1 -9.30 -17.80 -25.33
N SER A 2 -10.04 -17.02 -26.11
CA SER A 2 -9.81 -15.57 -26.21
C SER A 2 -10.06 -14.93 -24.84
N GLN A 3 -9.28 -13.90 -24.49
CA GLN A 3 -9.57 -13.08 -23.30
C GLN A 3 -11.04 -12.60 -23.34
N PRO A 4 -11.71 -12.50 -22.18
CA PRO A 4 -13.05 -11.93 -22.14
C PRO A 4 -13.01 -10.53 -22.74
N GLY A 5 -14.12 -10.08 -23.33
CA GLY A 5 -14.26 -8.72 -23.82
C GLY A 5 -13.91 -7.70 -22.72
N PRO A 6 -13.70 -6.43 -23.06
CA PRO A 6 -13.26 -5.43 -22.10
C PRO A 6 -14.23 -5.40 -20.90
N PHE A 7 -13.68 -5.27 -19.69
CA PHE A 7 -14.49 -5.04 -18.49
C PHE A 7 -15.24 -3.72 -18.63
N GLU A 8 -16.42 -3.63 -18.05
CA GLU A 8 -17.22 -2.41 -18.09
C GLU A 8 -16.54 -1.32 -17.23
N GLU A 9 -16.59 -0.10 -17.75
CA GLU A 9 -16.15 1.09 -17.04
C GLU A 9 -17.33 1.78 -16.36
N THR A 10 -17.09 2.38 -15.21
CA THR A 10 -18.11 3.13 -14.49
C THR A 10 -18.26 4.51 -15.12
N PRO A 11 -19.48 4.90 -15.58
CA PRO A 11 -19.72 6.23 -16.08
C PRO A 11 -19.47 7.31 -15.02
N PRO A 12 -19.03 8.52 -15.39
CA PRO A 12 -18.75 9.59 -14.43
C PRO A 12 -19.93 10.00 -13.55
N HIS A 13 -21.15 9.76 -14.02
CA HIS A 13 -22.40 10.13 -13.32
C HIS A 13 -23.15 8.94 -12.72
N ALA A 14 -22.52 7.76 -12.70
CA ALA A 14 -23.13 6.56 -12.14
C ALA A 14 -23.48 6.75 -10.66
N GLY A 15 -24.64 6.31 -10.24
CA GLY A 15 -25.01 6.21 -8.83
C GLY A 15 -24.38 4.97 -8.17
N ARG A 16 -24.35 4.89 -6.83
CA ARG A 16 -23.75 3.75 -6.11
C ARG A 16 -24.30 2.41 -6.55
N HIS A 17 -25.60 2.31 -6.76
CA HIS A 17 -26.23 1.07 -7.23
C HIS A 17 -25.67 0.62 -8.59
N GLU A 18 -25.42 1.56 -9.49
CA GLU A 18 -24.86 1.27 -10.81
C GLU A 18 -23.40 0.85 -10.72
N VAL A 19 -22.59 1.50 -9.85
CA VAL A 19 -21.22 1.09 -9.54
C VAL A 19 -21.19 -0.37 -9.10
N LEU A 20 -22.02 -0.74 -8.13
CA LEU A 20 -22.11 -2.12 -7.62
C LEU A 20 -22.57 -3.11 -8.69
N ALA A 21 -23.53 -2.71 -9.55
CA ALA A 21 -23.99 -3.56 -10.66
C ALA A 21 -22.86 -3.81 -11.69
N ILE A 22 -22.04 -2.80 -11.99
CA ILE A 22 -20.87 -2.93 -12.87
C ILE A 22 -19.83 -3.83 -12.22
N GLN A 23 -19.50 -3.62 -10.94
CA GLN A 23 -18.60 -4.49 -10.21
C GLN A 23 -19.06 -5.96 -10.26
N GLN A 24 -20.33 -6.22 -10.03
CA GLN A 24 -20.89 -7.58 -10.07
C GLN A 24 -20.80 -8.20 -11.46
N ARG A 25 -21.06 -7.44 -12.53
CA ARG A 25 -20.89 -7.95 -13.90
C ARG A 25 -19.43 -8.24 -14.23
N ASN A 26 -18.52 -7.37 -13.81
CA ASN A 26 -17.08 -7.58 -13.99
C ASN A 26 -16.56 -8.76 -13.18
N LEU A 27 -17.06 -8.94 -11.95
CA LEU A 27 -16.75 -10.11 -11.11
C LEU A 27 -17.16 -11.41 -11.81
N ARG A 28 -18.39 -11.49 -12.33
CA ARG A 28 -18.87 -12.67 -13.06
C ARG A 28 -17.99 -13.01 -14.26
N ARG A 29 -17.58 -11.98 -15.05
CA ARG A 29 -16.65 -12.16 -16.17
C ARG A 29 -15.30 -12.71 -15.70
N LEU A 30 -14.77 -12.17 -14.60
CA LEU A 30 -13.52 -12.63 -14.01
C LEU A 30 -13.66 -14.10 -13.55
N LEU A 31 -14.71 -14.45 -12.82
CA LEU A 31 -14.95 -15.80 -12.33
C LEU A 31 -15.06 -16.83 -13.44
N THR A 32 -15.84 -16.52 -14.49
CA THR A 32 -15.94 -17.36 -15.69
C THR A 32 -14.57 -17.55 -16.35
N TYR A 33 -13.81 -16.48 -16.49
CA TYR A 33 -12.48 -16.53 -17.09
C TYR A 33 -11.51 -17.41 -16.29
N VAL A 34 -11.41 -17.21 -14.97
CA VAL A 34 -10.47 -17.97 -14.13
C VAL A 34 -10.86 -19.43 -14.00
N TRP A 35 -12.16 -19.77 -14.05
CA TRP A 35 -12.62 -21.16 -14.07
C TRP A 35 -12.03 -21.92 -15.26
N HIS A 36 -11.95 -21.31 -16.41
CA HIS A 36 -11.42 -21.93 -17.62
C HIS A 36 -9.90 -21.85 -17.75
N CYS A 37 -9.30 -20.74 -17.31
CA CYS A 37 -7.90 -20.41 -17.58
C CYS A 37 -6.96 -20.62 -16.40
N SER A 38 -7.46 -20.74 -15.17
CA SER A 38 -6.64 -20.97 -13.97
C SER A 38 -6.97 -22.34 -13.35
N PRO A 39 -6.08 -23.32 -13.46
CA PRO A 39 -6.27 -24.62 -12.83
C PRO A 39 -6.46 -24.54 -11.31
N PHE A 40 -5.78 -23.56 -10.68
CA PHE A 40 -5.92 -23.30 -9.24
C PHE A 40 -7.34 -22.88 -8.88
N TYR A 41 -7.90 -21.82 -9.47
CA TYR A 41 -9.21 -21.31 -9.10
C TYR A 41 -10.33 -22.29 -9.39
N ARG A 42 -10.26 -23.03 -10.50
CA ARG A 42 -11.23 -24.09 -10.80
C ARG A 42 -11.26 -25.14 -9.71
N ARG A 43 -10.09 -25.63 -9.29
CA ARG A 43 -10.00 -26.65 -8.23
C ARG A 43 -10.39 -26.05 -6.87
N PHE A 44 -9.88 -24.88 -6.55
CA PHE A 44 -10.12 -24.18 -5.28
C PHE A 44 -11.61 -23.95 -5.03
N TYR A 45 -12.34 -23.49 -6.06
CA TYR A 45 -13.79 -23.31 -5.94
C TYR A 45 -14.55 -24.64 -5.87
N ALA A 46 -14.15 -25.64 -6.65
CA ALA A 46 -14.76 -26.97 -6.58
C ALA A 46 -14.58 -27.61 -5.20
N ASP A 47 -13.39 -27.49 -4.59
CA ASP A 47 -13.10 -27.98 -3.24
C ASP A 47 -13.97 -27.25 -2.16
N HIS A 48 -14.49 -26.05 -2.47
CA HIS A 48 -15.42 -25.29 -1.63
C HIS A 48 -16.90 -25.45 -2.06
N GLY A 49 -17.22 -26.44 -2.89
CA GLY A 49 -18.59 -26.79 -3.27
C GLY A 49 -19.20 -25.91 -4.37
N LEU A 50 -18.41 -25.07 -5.03
CA LEU A 50 -18.87 -24.24 -6.17
C LEU A 50 -18.61 -24.96 -7.49
N CYS A 51 -19.54 -24.82 -8.42
CA CYS A 51 -19.40 -25.30 -9.78
C CYS A 51 -19.61 -24.18 -10.80
N GLU A 52 -19.30 -24.42 -12.06
CA GLU A 52 -19.32 -23.41 -13.11
C GLU A 52 -20.67 -22.65 -13.22
N ARG A 53 -21.80 -23.36 -13.07
CA ARG A 53 -23.13 -22.75 -13.12
C ARG A 53 -23.40 -21.75 -12.00
N ASP A 54 -22.74 -21.91 -10.86
CA ASP A 54 -22.93 -21.05 -9.68
C ASP A 54 -22.25 -19.69 -9.89
N LEU A 55 -21.20 -19.61 -10.74
CA LEU A 55 -20.39 -18.41 -10.95
C LEU A 55 -21.17 -17.22 -11.54
N GLY A 56 -22.33 -17.48 -12.18
CA GLY A 56 -23.21 -16.46 -12.69
C GLY A 56 -24.01 -15.71 -11.62
N GLU A 57 -24.19 -16.31 -10.43
CA GLU A 57 -25.09 -15.82 -9.38
C GLU A 57 -24.35 -15.51 -8.06
N VAL A 58 -23.19 -16.14 -7.85
CA VAL A 58 -22.41 -16.00 -6.62
C VAL A 58 -21.98 -14.53 -6.38
N GLY A 59 -22.14 -14.08 -5.13
CA GLY A 59 -21.63 -12.79 -4.66
C GLY A 59 -20.18 -12.89 -4.19
N ILE A 60 -19.53 -11.75 -4.04
CA ILE A 60 -18.13 -11.72 -3.58
C ILE A 60 -17.96 -12.40 -2.21
N ARG A 61 -18.93 -12.25 -1.32
CA ARG A 61 -18.88 -12.80 0.06
C ARG A 61 -19.04 -14.34 0.12
N ASP A 62 -19.60 -14.93 -0.94
CA ASP A 62 -19.79 -16.38 -1.03
C ASP A 62 -18.51 -17.10 -1.48
N LEU A 63 -17.52 -16.35 -1.97
CA LEU A 63 -16.25 -16.90 -2.42
C LEU A 63 -15.29 -17.11 -1.24
N PRO A 64 -14.53 -18.20 -1.20
CA PRO A 64 -13.49 -18.39 -0.20
C PRO A 64 -12.34 -17.39 -0.42
N PRO A 65 -11.76 -16.83 0.67
CA PRO A 65 -10.65 -15.90 0.54
C PRO A 65 -9.34 -16.62 0.21
N THR A 66 -8.46 -15.91 -0.49
CA THR A 66 -7.08 -16.34 -0.77
C THR A 66 -6.06 -15.51 0.02
N SER A 67 -4.80 -15.94 0.03
CA SER A 67 -3.70 -15.23 0.68
C SER A 67 -2.42 -15.32 -0.16
N LYS A 68 -1.44 -14.50 0.18
CA LYS A 68 -0.12 -14.50 -0.45
C LYS A 68 0.53 -15.88 -0.42
N ASP A 69 0.51 -16.55 0.72
CA ASP A 69 1.13 -17.86 0.87
C ASP A 69 0.47 -18.91 -0.02
N VAL A 70 -0.86 -18.93 -0.06
CA VAL A 70 -1.63 -19.83 -0.91
C VAL A 70 -1.32 -19.58 -2.39
N LEU A 71 -1.37 -18.32 -2.83
CA LEU A 71 -1.13 -18.00 -4.24
C LEU A 71 0.32 -18.23 -4.67
N MET A 72 1.30 -17.91 -3.82
CA MET A 72 2.71 -18.17 -4.14
C MET A 72 3.06 -19.66 -4.12
N ALA A 73 2.42 -20.46 -3.25
CA ALA A 73 2.60 -21.92 -3.23
C ALA A 73 2.05 -22.59 -4.50
N HIS A 74 1.05 -21.99 -5.14
CA HIS A 74 0.39 -22.51 -6.32
C HIS A 74 0.55 -21.62 -7.57
N PHE A 75 1.53 -20.74 -7.57
CA PHE A 75 1.68 -19.65 -8.55
C PHE A 75 1.49 -20.09 -9.99
N ASP A 76 2.18 -21.16 -10.41
CA ASP A 76 2.15 -21.68 -11.78
C ASP A 76 0.77 -22.23 -12.20
N CYS A 77 -0.11 -22.50 -11.22
CA CYS A 77 -1.50 -22.89 -11.45
C CYS A 77 -2.48 -21.73 -11.31
N VAL A 78 -2.10 -20.65 -10.63
CA VAL A 78 -2.91 -19.43 -10.46
C VAL A 78 -2.90 -18.59 -11.74
N VAL A 79 -1.72 -18.38 -12.31
CA VAL A 79 -1.56 -17.58 -13.53
C VAL A 79 -2.32 -18.17 -14.71
N THR A 80 -2.75 -17.30 -15.62
CA THR A 80 -3.57 -17.69 -16.79
C THR A 80 -2.79 -17.72 -18.09
N ASP A 81 -1.51 -17.38 -18.07
CA ASP A 81 -0.61 -17.40 -19.23
C ASP A 81 0.54 -18.38 -18.97
N GLU A 82 0.72 -19.32 -19.87
CA GLU A 82 1.71 -20.41 -19.76
C GLU A 82 3.18 -19.93 -19.74
N GLN A 83 3.45 -18.71 -20.20
CA GLN A 83 4.78 -18.11 -20.14
C GLN A 83 5.17 -17.67 -18.73
N LEU A 84 4.23 -17.64 -17.79
CA LEU A 84 4.45 -17.22 -16.42
C LEU A 84 4.79 -18.43 -15.56
N ARG A 85 6.03 -18.49 -15.09
CA ARG A 85 6.53 -19.49 -14.14
C ARG A 85 7.23 -18.79 -12.99
N LEU A 86 6.94 -19.18 -11.77
CA LEU A 86 7.47 -18.53 -10.57
C LEU A 86 9.01 -18.48 -10.60
N ALA A 87 9.67 -19.60 -10.94
CA ALA A 87 11.12 -19.70 -11.00
C ALA A 87 11.74 -18.75 -12.06
N ASP A 88 11.10 -18.60 -13.22
CA ASP A 88 11.58 -17.73 -14.29
C ASP A 88 11.43 -16.25 -13.90
N LEU A 89 10.35 -15.91 -13.20
CA LEU A 89 10.10 -14.56 -12.67
C LEU A 89 11.07 -14.19 -11.56
N GLN A 90 11.38 -15.14 -10.65
CA GLN A 90 12.41 -14.96 -9.62
C GLN A 90 13.76 -14.68 -10.26
N ALA A 91 14.18 -15.50 -11.20
CA ALA A 91 15.41 -15.30 -11.96
C ALA A 91 15.41 -13.97 -12.77
N TRP A 92 14.25 -13.52 -13.24
CA TRP A 92 14.11 -12.22 -13.90
C TRP A 92 14.31 -11.03 -12.93
N ILE A 93 13.76 -11.11 -11.72
CA ILE A 93 13.88 -10.07 -10.70
C ILE A 93 15.33 -9.88 -10.25
N GLU A 94 16.11 -10.96 -10.20
CA GLU A 94 17.52 -10.93 -9.81
C GLU A 94 18.42 -10.29 -10.89
N ARG A 95 17.93 -10.13 -12.12
CA ARG A 95 18.70 -9.49 -13.20
C ARG A 95 18.69 -7.97 -13.02
N ASP A 96 19.84 -7.36 -13.24
CA ASP A 96 19.95 -5.91 -13.36
C ASP A 96 19.36 -5.46 -14.71
N THR A 97 18.07 -5.23 -14.75
CA THR A 97 17.34 -4.77 -15.94
C THR A 97 16.74 -3.39 -15.70
N PRO A 98 16.70 -2.52 -16.74
CA PRO A 98 16.02 -1.23 -16.60
C PRO A 98 14.60 -1.38 -16.05
N PRO A 99 14.13 -0.44 -15.20
CA PRO A 99 12.81 -0.54 -14.57
C PRO A 99 11.65 -0.75 -15.55
N ALA A 100 11.68 -0.11 -16.72
CA ALA A 100 10.67 -0.25 -17.75
C ALA A 100 10.75 -1.56 -18.58
N SER A 101 11.71 -2.46 -18.28
CA SER A 101 11.86 -3.72 -19.00
C SER A 101 10.70 -4.67 -18.74
N LEU A 102 10.25 -5.36 -19.80
CA LEU A 102 9.15 -6.32 -19.76
C LEU A 102 9.66 -7.76 -19.80
N PHE A 103 9.17 -8.59 -18.89
CA PHE A 103 9.35 -10.04 -18.97
C PHE A 103 8.63 -10.59 -20.22
N ALA A 104 9.29 -11.46 -20.97
CA ALA A 104 8.79 -12.00 -22.24
C ALA A 104 8.27 -10.93 -23.23
N ARG A 105 8.76 -9.68 -23.16
CA ARG A 105 8.29 -8.50 -23.92
C ARG A 105 6.80 -8.17 -23.75
N LYS A 106 6.16 -8.73 -22.74
CA LYS A 106 4.70 -8.66 -22.52
C LYS A 106 4.33 -8.21 -21.13
N PHE A 107 5.04 -8.68 -20.11
CA PHE A 107 4.60 -8.53 -18.71
C PHE A 107 5.48 -7.57 -17.92
N ILE A 108 4.83 -6.73 -17.12
CA ILE A 108 5.45 -5.97 -16.05
C ILE A 108 5.46 -6.86 -14.81
N VAL A 109 6.63 -7.02 -14.21
CA VAL A 109 6.85 -7.87 -13.03
C VAL A 109 7.22 -7.00 -11.85
N LEU A 110 6.53 -7.18 -10.75
CA LEU A 110 6.74 -6.48 -9.47
C LEU A 110 6.92 -7.48 -8.36
N HIS A 111 7.54 -7.06 -7.27
CA HIS A 111 7.61 -7.87 -6.06
C HIS A 111 7.40 -7.03 -4.80
N THR A 112 7.03 -7.69 -3.71
CA THR A 112 7.03 -7.11 -2.36
C THR A 112 8.38 -7.29 -1.69
N SER A 113 8.66 -6.52 -0.61
CA SER A 113 9.94 -6.61 0.13
C SER A 113 10.23 -7.98 0.77
N GLY A 114 9.20 -8.83 0.90
CA GLY A 114 9.38 -10.11 1.59
C GLY A 114 9.55 -10.00 3.11
N SER A 115 9.27 -8.84 3.70
CA SER A 115 9.37 -8.58 5.15
C SER A 115 8.53 -9.55 6.00
N SER A 116 7.48 -10.15 5.43
CA SER A 116 6.66 -11.20 6.05
C SER A 116 7.20 -12.62 5.86
N GLY A 117 8.48 -12.79 5.43
CA GLY A 117 9.13 -14.09 5.26
C GLY A 117 9.08 -14.67 3.84
N ARG A 118 8.09 -14.29 3.01
CA ARG A 118 7.99 -14.71 1.61
C ARG A 118 7.77 -13.52 0.70
N MET A 119 8.62 -13.38 -0.30
CA MET A 119 8.46 -12.37 -1.36
C MET A 119 7.24 -12.72 -2.23
N GLY A 120 6.29 -11.79 -2.34
CA GLY A 120 5.21 -11.90 -3.31
C GLY A 120 5.65 -11.37 -4.67
N ILE A 121 5.32 -12.09 -5.74
CA ILE A 121 5.57 -11.69 -7.12
C ILE A 121 4.25 -11.42 -7.82
N PHE A 122 4.14 -10.26 -8.43
CA PHE A 122 2.92 -9.79 -9.09
C PHE A 122 3.20 -9.40 -10.54
N VAL A 123 2.31 -9.81 -11.42
CA VAL A 123 2.49 -9.68 -12.86
C VAL A 123 1.30 -8.98 -13.48
N TYR A 124 1.57 -8.04 -14.38
CA TYR A 124 0.55 -7.30 -15.13
C TYR A 124 0.87 -7.33 -16.62
N ASP A 125 -0.11 -7.62 -17.43
CA ASP A 125 0.03 -7.44 -18.87
C ASP A 125 -0.22 -5.97 -19.29
N ARG A 126 -0.01 -5.68 -20.57
CA ARG A 126 -0.19 -4.32 -21.08
C ARG A 126 -1.64 -3.83 -21.03
N ALA A 127 -2.63 -4.74 -21.03
CA ALA A 127 -4.04 -4.35 -20.97
C ALA A 127 -4.43 -3.92 -19.56
N ALA A 128 -4.04 -4.72 -18.55
CA ALA A 128 -4.19 -4.37 -17.14
C ALA A 128 -3.49 -3.05 -16.82
N TRP A 129 -2.26 -2.89 -17.32
CA TRP A 129 -1.48 -1.68 -17.13
C TRP A 129 -2.16 -0.43 -17.70
N ARG A 130 -2.65 -0.49 -18.94
CA ARG A 130 -3.38 0.63 -19.57
C ARG A 130 -4.63 1.03 -18.81
N ARG A 131 -5.33 0.10 -18.18
CA ARG A 131 -6.51 0.40 -17.34
C ARG A 131 -6.16 1.24 -16.12
N ILE A 132 -5.08 0.89 -15.43
CA ILE A 132 -4.57 1.70 -14.33
C ILE A 132 -4.18 3.09 -14.81
N LEU A 133 -3.48 3.19 -15.94
CA LEU A 133 -3.04 4.47 -16.50
C LEU A 133 -4.21 5.40 -16.81
N ALA A 134 -5.30 4.85 -17.32
CA ALA A 134 -6.50 5.63 -17.60
C ALA A 134 -7.09 6.28 -16.34
N ARG A 135 -6.79 5.74 -15.15
CA ARG A 135 -7.21 6.30 -13.85
C ARG A 135 -6.17 7.20 -13.17
N MET A 136 -4.91 7.16 -13.63
CA MET A 136 -3.86 8.11 -13.19
C MET A 136 -4.05 9.51 -13.80
N ASN A 137 -5.25 10.01 -13.78
CA ASN A 137 -5.49 11.40 -14.16
C ASN A 137 -5.02 12.29 -12.99
N LEU A 138 -3.72 12.57 -12.95
CA LEU A 138 -3.17 13.56 -12.01
C LEU A 138 -3.70 14.91 -12.47
N PRO A 139 -4.60 15.55 -11.71
CA PRO A 139 -5.24 16.78 -12.15
C PRO A 139 -4.18 17.87 -12.37
N HIS A 140 -4.29 18.56 -13.50
CA HIS A 140 -3.58 19.81 -13.81
C HIS A 140 -2.04 19.74 -13.97
N PHE A 141 -1.46 18.56 -14.24
CA PHE A 141 -0.06 18.47 -14.60
C PHE A 141 0.12 18.34 -16.12
N ASP A 142 0.01 19.46 -16.81
CA ASP A 142 0.29 19.56 -18.26
C ASP A 142 1.41 20.58 -18.51
N ASP A 143 2.63 20.22 -18.10
CA ASP A 143 3.83 21.04 -18.28
C ASP A 143 4.66 20.65 -19.53
N GLY A 144 4.09 19.83 -20.42
CA GLY A 144 4.78 19.30 -21.60
C GLY A 144 5.76 18.17 -21.32
N ALA A 145 6.32 17.60 -22.39
CA ALA A 145 7.20 16.42 -22.33
C ALA A 145 8.53 16.67 -21.61
N ASP A 146 9.00 17.92 -21.55
CA ASP A 146 10.26 18.32 -20.88
C ASP A 146 10.10 18.55 -19.38
N ALA A 147 8.88 18.41 -18.84
CA ALA A 147 8.64 18.55 -17.42
C ALA A 147 9.45 17.50 -16.63
N ARG A 148 10.26 18.01 -15.69
CA ARG A 148 11.07 17.16 -14.82
C ARG A 148 10.22 16.58 -13.70
N VAL A 149 10.20 15.27 -13.63
CA VAL A 149 9.54 14.49 -12.60
C VAL A 149 10.60 13.71 -11.82
N VAL A 150 10.53 13.76 -10.50
CA VAL A 150 11.41 12.97 -9.65
C VAL A 150 10.58 12.00 -8.81
N TYR A 151 10.95 10.72 -8.87
CA TYR A 151 10.52 9.72 -7.91
C TYR A 151 11.60 9.53 -6.84
N TYR A 152 11.23 9.69 -5.58
CA TYR A 152 12.10 9.54 -4.42
C TYR A 152 11.63 8.39 -3.53
N GLY A 153 12.22 7.23 -3.68
CA GLY A 153 11.79 5.98 -3.05
C GLY A 153 12.79 4.85 -3.20
N ALA A 154 12.36 3.61 -3.03
CA ALA A 154 13.17 2.44 -3.36
C ALA A 154 13.27 2.32 -4.90
N VAL A 155 14.48 2.46 -5.44
CA VAL A 155 14.75 2.44 -6.88
C VAL A 155 15.53 1.20 -7.33
N HIS A 156 16.03 0.41 -6.37
CA HIS A 156 16.68 -0.87 -6.64
C HIS A 156 15.62 -1.97 -6.79
N SER A 157 15.97 -3.04 -7.47
CA SER A 157 15.08 -4.17 -7.75
C SER A 157 13.77 -3.75 -8.46
N ARG A 158 12.68 -4.48 -8.29
CA ARG A 158 11.44 -4.27 -9.02
C ARG A 158 10.27 -3.90 -8.11
N PHE A 159 10.50 -2.92 -7.22
CA PHE A 159 9.44 -2.36 -6.38
C PHE A 159 8.43 -1.54 -7.20
N ALA A 160 7.17 -1.65 -6.84
CA ALA A 160 6.05 -1.08 -7.59
C ALA A 160 6.20 0.42 -7.89
N GLY A 161 6.66 1.23 -6.92
CA GLY A 161 6.77 2.69 -7.09
C GLY A 161 7.71 3.10 -8.23
N ALA A 162 8.95 2.59 -8.25
CA ALA A 162 9.92 2.89 -9.29
C ALA A 162 9.46 2.37 -10.66
N ILE A 163 8.93 1.15 -10.72
CA ILE A 163 8.43 0.55 -11.97
C ILE A 163 7.21 1.32 -12.51
N MET A 164 6.27 1.68 -11.65
CA MET A 164 5.12 2.51 -12.05
C MET A 164 5.58 3.84 -12.63
N CYS A 165 6.48 4.56 -11.94
CA CYS A 165 7.00 5.83 -12.44
C CYS A 165 7.73 5.64 -13.78
N ALA A 166 8.58 4.64 -13.92
CA ALA A 166 9.32 4.39 -15.16
C ALA A 166 8.41 4.01 -16.34
N CYS A 167 7.44 3.13 -16.12
CA CYS A 167 6.54 2.67 -17.17
C CYS A 167 5.43 3.67 -17.54
N VAL A 168 5.11 4.63 -16.64
CA VAL A 168 4.03 5.61 -16.81
C VAL A 168 4.60 6.97 -17.14
N LEU A 169 5.33 7.54 -16.19
CA LEU A 169 5.79 8.93 -16.25
C LEU A 169 7.02 9.05 -17.13
N GLY A 170 7.93 8.07 -17.11
CA GLY A 170 9.12 8.05 -17.94
C GLY A 170 8.84 7.99 -19.46
N THR A 171 7.60 7.67 -19.86
CA THR A 171 7.18 7.74 -21.26
C THR A 171 6.64 9.10 -21.68
N ARG A 172 6.33 9.99 -20.73
CA ARG A 172 5.71 11.31 -20.96
C ARG A 172 6.60 12.46 -20.53
N TYR A 173 7.47 12.26 -19.53
CA TYR A 173 8.21 13.32 -18.85
C TYR A 173 9.68 12.95 -18.70
N ALA A 174 10.51 13.95 -18.41
CA ALA A 174 11.90 13.75 -18.02
C ALA A 174 11.95 13.20 -16.58
N LEU A 175 11.88 11.86 -16.44
CA LEU A 175 11.86 11.18 -15.15
C LEU A 175 13.26 10.92 -14.62
N SER A 176 13.49 11.25 -13.35
CA SER A 176 14.65 10.84 -12.56
C SER A 176 14.22 9.99 -11.36
N LEU A 177 14.99 8.95 -11.05
CA LEU A 177 14.76 8.07 -9.91
C LEU A 177 15.87 8.31 -8.87
N LEU A 178 15.50 8.75 -7.68
CA LEU A 178 16.41 8.97 -6.54
C LEU A 178 16.15 7.96 -5.44
N SER A 179 17.23 7.36 -4.94
CA SER A 179 17.15 6.34 -3.89
C SER A 179 17.02 6.98 -2.50
N VAL A 180 16.01 6.55 -1.73
CA VAL A 180 15.90 6.90 -0.30
C VAL A 180 16.97 6.25 0.57
N LEU A 181 17.71 5.28 0.05
CA LEU A 181 18.85 4.67 0.75
C LEU A 181 20.13 5.54 0.69
N GLU A 182 20.14 6.54 -0.18
CA GLU A 182 21.20 7.55 -0.23
C GLU A 182 20.94 8.65 0.83
N PRO A 183 22.00 9.30 1.34
CA PRO A 183 21.83 10.39 2.31
C PRO A 183 20.92 11.50 1.79
N HIS A 184 19.97 11.96 2.60
CA HIS A 184 19.01 13.03 2.23
C HIS A 184 19.70 14.30 1.75
N THR A 185 20.86 14.66 2.35
CA THR A 185 21.64 15.84 1.93
C THR A 185 22.21 15.71 0.52
N ARG A 186 22.57 14.48 0.08
CA ARG A 186 22.99 14.23 -1.30
C ARG A 186 21.81 14.38 -2.26
N ASN A 187 20.68 13.77 -1.92
CA ASN A 187 19.46 13.86 -2.71
C ASN A 187 18.94 15.29 -2.81
N ALA A 188 19.03 16.09 -1.72
CA ALA A 188 18.65 17.49 -1.73
C ALA A 188 19.48 18.33 -2.72
N ARG A 189 20.81 18.10 -2.82
CA ARG A 189 21.66 18.76 -3.82
C ARG A 189 21.22 18.42 -5.25
N GLN A 190 20.97 17.14 -5.53
CA GLN A 190 20.49 16.71 -6.85
C GLN A 190 19.11 17.30 -7.18
N LEU A 191 18.20 17.37 -6.20
CA LEU A 191 16.90 18.00 -6.36
C LEU A 191 16.99 19.49 -6.67
N ASN A 192 17.91 20.22 -6.00
CA ASN A 192 18.18 21.63 -6.28
C ASN A 192 18.66 21.85 -7.73
N GLU A 193 19.47 20.93 -8.27
CA GLU A 193 19.92 20.98 -9.66
C GLU A 193 18.79 20.61 -10.64
N MET A 194 18.02 19.59 -10.33
CA MET A 194 16.93 19.07 -11.17
C MET A 194 15.73 20.01 -11.20
N ARG A 195 15.40 20.68 -10.09
CA ARG A 195 14.21 21.54 -9.93
C ARG A 195 12.93 20.88 -10.47
N PRO A 196 12.49 19.75 -9.89
CA PRO A 196 11.36 19.00 -10.41
C PRO A 196 10.06 19.82 -10.37
N LYS A 197 9.21 19.61 -11.36
CA LYS A 197 7.84 20.13 -11.39
C LYS A 197 6.85 19.20 -10.71
N MET A 198 7.15 17.89 -10.66
CA MET A 198 6.43 16.91 -9.90
C MET A 198 7.41 16.14 -9.02
N LEU A 199 7.08 16.03 -7.74
CA LEU A 199 7.82 15.26 -6.77
C LEU A 199 6.94 14.10 -6.27
N ILE A 200 7.42 12.87 -6.41
CA ILE A 200 6.70 11.66 -6.01
C ILE A 200 7.59 10.87 -5.06
N GLY A 201 7.07 10.33 -3.98
CA GLY A 201 7.89 9.51 -3.09
C GLY A 201 7.16 8.94 -1.90
N TYR A 202 7.92 8.33 -1.00
CA TYR A 202 7.37 7.86 0.26
C TYR A 202 6.97 9.05 1.13
N ALA A 203 5.83 8.92 1.83
CA ALA A 203 5.30 9.99 2.66
C ALA A 203 6.32 10.50 3.69
N SER A 204 7.01 9.59 4.38
CA SER A 204 8.07 9.94 5.33
C SER A 204 9.24 10.68 4.67
N SER A 205 9.68 10.21 3.51
CA SER A 205 10.83 10.80 2.80
C SER A 205 10.50 12.17 2.21
N ILE A 206 9.29 12.35 1.68
CA ILE A 206 8.80 13.64 1.20
C ILE A 206 8.67 14.65 2.36
N THR A 207 8.21 14.20 3.54
CA THR A 207 8.15 15.04 4.73
C THR A 207 9.54 15.50 5.16
N THR A 208 10.54 14.61 5.14
CA THR A 208 11.94 15.00 5.39
C THR A 208 12.44 16.04 4.39
N LEU A 209 12.09 15.93 3.10
CA LEU A 209 12.45 16.95 2.11
C LEU A 209 11.72 18.28 2.37
N ALA A 210 10.47 18.23 2.84
CA ALA A 210 9.72 19.43 3.23
C ALA A 210 10.42 20.16 4.38
N ASP A 211 10.95 19.46 5.37
CA ASP A 211 11.73 20.07 6.45
C ASP A 211 13.01 20.74 5.95
N LEU A 212 13.71 20.11 5.02
CA LEU A 212 14.88 20.72 4.38
C LEU A 212 14.49 21.96 3.58
N ALA A 213 13.33 22.01 2.97
CA ALA A 213 12.83 23.20 2.29
C ALA A 213 12.48 24.32 3.28
N LEU A 214 11.80 24.01 4.37
CA LEU A 214 11.44 24.97 5.42
C LEU A 214 12.68 25.58 6.12
N THR A 215 13.78 24.83 6.20
CA THR A 215 15.06 25.32 6.74
C THR A 215 15.96 25.99 5.69
N GLY A 216 15.54 26.04 4.42
CA GLY A 216 16.30 26.62 3.32
C GLY A 216 17.45 25.75 2.77
N ALA A 217 17.56 24.51 3.22
CA ALA A 217 18.55 23.56 2.70
C ALA A 217 18.14 22.92 1.35
N LEU A 218 16.86 22.99 0.99
CA LEU A 218 16.29 22.55 -0.28
C LEU A 218 15.52 23.70 -0.93
N ASP A 219 15.92 24.08 -2.15
CA ASP A 219 15.29 25.15 -2.94
C ASP A 219 14.67 24.60 -4.23
N ILE A 220 13.50 23.96 -4.08
CA ILE A 220 12.70 23.47 -5.21
C ILE A 220 11.27 23.99 -5.13
N HIS A 221 10.64 24.13 -6.30
CA HIS A 221 9.26 24.62 -6.43
C HIS A 221 8.44 23.65 -7.30
N PRO A 222 8.06 22.49 -6.76
CA PRO A 222 7.18 21.56 -7.48
C PRO A 222 5.80 22.21 -7.68
N LYS A 223 5.07 21.80 -8.69
CA LYS A 223 3.67 22.18 -8.91
C LYS A 223 2.69 21.19 -8.29
N ILE A 224 3.17 19.99 -8.03
CA ILE A 224 2.39 18.91 -7.41
C ILE A 224 3.33 17.98 -6.64
N VAL A 225 2.87 17.52 -5.49
CA VAL A 225 3.52 16.47 -4.69
C VAL A 225 2.61 15.26 -4.61
N VAL A 226 3.17 14.08 -4.87
CA VAL A 226 2.46 12.80 -4.73
C VAL A 226 3.18 11.98 -3.67
N VAL A 227 2.46 11.59 -2.64
CA VAL A 227 2.98 10.72 -1.57
C VAL A 227 2.36 9.34 -1.66
N SER A 228 3.14 8.31 -1.34
CA SER A 228 2.69 6.92 -1.37
C SER A 228 3.59 6.03 -0.52
N GLY A 229 3.22 4.78 -0.36
CA GLY A 229 4.11 3.71 0.10
C GLY A 229 4.22 3.53 1.61
N ASP A 230 3.91 4.54 2.40
CA ASP A 230 3.79 4.52 3.85
C ASP A 230 2.70 5.49 4.34
N PRO A 231 2.23 5.39 5.58
CA PRO A 231 1.16 6.24 6.09
C PRO A 231 1.50 7.74 5.99
N PHE A 232 0.51 8.53 5.59
CA PHE A 232 0.63 9.99 5.46
C PHE A 232 -0.32 10.67 6.43
N THR A 233 0.20 11.08 7.58
CA THR A 233 -0.57 11.70 8.67
C THR A 233 -0.99 13.15 8.35
N ALA A 234 -1.97 13.68 9.09
CA ALA A 234 -2.39 15.07 8.98
C ALA A 234 -1.23 16.05 9.29
N GLU A 235 -0.35 15.69 10.23
CA GLU A 235 0.83 16.51 10.56
C GLU A 235 1.85 16.54 9.42
N MET A 236 2.16 15.37 8.84
CA MET A 236 3.04 15.30 7.67
C MET A 236 2.48 16.11 6.50
N ARG A 237 1.16 16.04 6.27
CA ARG A 237 0.47 16.85 5.26
C ARG A 237 0.67 18.35 5.50
N ARG A 238 0.42 18.84 6.73
CA ARG A 238 0.62 20.25 7.07
C ARG A 238 2.05 20.71 6.77
N ARG A 239 3.06 19.91 7.09
CA ARG A 239 4.47 20.25 6.84
C ARG A 239 4.77 20.32 5.35
N VAL A 240 4.31 19.35 4.56
CA VAL A 240 4.50 19.34 3.10
C VAL A 240 3.80 20.53 2.44
N GLU A 241 2.56 20.83 2.83
CA GLU A 241 1.80 21.98 2.34
C GLU A 241 2.45 23.30 2.75
N SER A 242 2.97 23.41 3.99
CA SER A 242 3.70 24.61 4.46
C SER A 242 5.00 24.84 3.71
N ALA A 243 5.68 23.80 3.25
CA ALA A 243 6.94 23.91 2.53
C ALA A 243 6.77 24.44 1.10
N TRP A 244 5.68 24.06 0.42
CA TRP A 244 5.56 24.33 -1.02
C TRP A 244 4.25 24.96 -1.46
N ASP A 245 3.21 25.00 -0.63
CA ASP A 245 1.86 25.52 -0.95
C ASP A 245 1.30 24.96 -2.27
N VAL A 246 1.35 23.66 -2.43
CA VAL A 246 0.95 22.96 -3.66
C VAL A 246 -0.03 21.82 -3.39
N PRO A 247 -0.78 21.39 -4.41
CA PRO A 247 -1.63 20.21 -4.27
C PRO A 247 -0.83 18.98 -3.86
N VAL A 248 -1.25 18.31 -2.78
CA VAL A 248 -0.68 17.05 -2.31
C VAL A 248 -1.68 15.92 -2.55
N VAL A 249 -1.27 14.95 -3.35
CA VAL A 249 -2.04 13.74 -3.65
C VAL A 249 -1.49 12.60 -2.81
N ASN A 250 -2.34 11.95 -2.02
CA ASN A 250 -1.98 10.73 -1.31
C ASN A 250 -2.47 9.51 -2.11
N LEU A 251 -1.57 8.62 -2.47
CA LEU A 251 -1.83 7.45 -3.29
C LEU A 251 -1.59 6.17 -2.47
N TYR A 252 -2.66 5.43 -2.20
CA TYR A 252 -2.55 4.08 -1.67
C TYR A 252 -2.33 3.09 -2.80
N SER A 253 -1.13 2.55 -2.86
CA SER A 253 -0.69 1.60 -3.88
C SER A 253 0.02 0.40 -3.28
N ALA A 254 -0.16 -0.76 -3.88
CA ALA A 254 0.51 -2.01 -3.51
C ALA A 254 0.92 -2.78 -4.76
N SER A 255 1.87 -3.71 -4.62
CA SER A 255 2.25 -4.60 -5.74
C SER A 255 1.09 -5.48 -6.21
N GLU A 256 0.17 -5.79 -5.32
CA GLU A 256 -1.04 -6.61 -5.49
C GLU A 256 -2.11 -5.93 -6.35
N SER A 257 -2.25 -4.59 -6.20
CA SER A 257 -3.22 -3.80 -6.96
C SER A 257 -2.72 -2.36 -7.06
N LEU A 258 -1.89 -2.12 -8.04
CA LEU A 258 -1.07 -0.91 -8.30
C LEU A 258 -1.64 0.41 -7.77
N MET A 259 -2.94 0.64 -7.89
CA MET A 259 -3.66 1.77 -7.32
C MET A 259 -4.92 1.28 -6.62
N ILE A 260 -4.95 1.35 -5.31
CA ILE A 260 -6.09 0.94 -4.50
C ILE A 260 -7.01 2.12 -4.24
N ALA A 261 -6.46 3.21 -3.74
CA ALA A 261 -7.21 4.43 -3.46
C ALA A 261 -6.35 5.68 -3.69
N ILE A 262 -7.00 6.79 -3.92
CA ILE A 262 -6.34 8.09 -4.16
C ILE A 262 -7.11 9.20 -3.44
N SER A 263 -6.39 10.11 -2.76
CA SER A 263 -7.02 11.32 -2.24
C SER A 263 -6.99 12.41 -3.32
N PRO A 264 -8.12 13.04 -3.61
CA PRO A 264 -8.12 14.30 -4.35
C PRO A 264 -7.31 15.37 -3.59
N PRO A 265 -6.75 16.38 -4.28
CA PRO A 265 -6.11 17.51 -3.63
C PRO A 265 -7.03 18.15 -2.57
N GLY A 266 -6.50 18.38 -1.37
CA GLY A 266 -7.25 18.94 -0.23
C GLY A 266 -8.17 17.97 0.51
N ALA A 267 -8.38 16.75 0.01
CA ALA A 267 -9.16 15.73 0.72
C ALA A 267 -8.29 14.96 1.72
N ALA A 268 -8.84 14.70 2.90
CA ALA A 268 -8.19 13.83 3.89
C ALA A 268 -8.36 12.34 3.55
N GLU A 269 -9.54 11.98 3.05
CA GLU A 269 -9.88 10.59 2.72
C GLU A 269 -9.41 10.22 1.31
N MET A 270 -9.09 8.94 1.13
CA MET A 270 -8.73 8.35 -0.16
C MET A 270 -9.93 7.62 -0.75
N CYS A 271 -10.35 8.01 -1.96
CA CYS A 271 -11.39 7.31 -2.72
C CYS A 271 -10.83 6.00 -3.27
N VAL A 272 -11.47 4.88 -2.96
CA VAL A 272 -11.15 3.57 -3.54
C VAL A 272 -11.53 3.56 -5.01
N LEU A 273 -10.70 2.96 -5.86
CA LEU A 273 -11.01 2.80 -7.28
C LEU A 273 -11.98 1.62 -7.50
N ASP A 274 -13.23 1.81 -7.05
CA ASP A 274 -14.28 0.77 -7.06
C ASP A 274 -14.61 0.21 -8.44
N ASP A 275 -14.24 0.87 -9.50
CA ASP A 275 -14.40 0.39 -10.87
C ASP A 275 -13.27 -0.54 -11.35
N LEU A 276 -12.16 -0.57 -10.64
CA LEU A 276 -11.04 -1.46 -10.92
C LEU A 276 -10.97 -2.64 -9.97
N GLN A 277 -11.62 -2.55 -8.82
CA GLN A 277 -11.52 -3.57 -7.77
C GLN A 277 -12.73 -3.58 -6.84
N ILE A 278 -12.89 -4.68 -6.12
CA ILE A 278 -13.78 -4.75 -4.96
C ILE A 278 -12.87 -4.76 -3.73
N ALA A 279 -13.03 -3.75 -2.88
CA ALA A 279 -12.32 -3.63 -1.62
C ALA A 279 -13.29 -3.92 -0.47
N GLU A 280 -13.04 -5.00 0.26
CA GLU A 280 -13.75 -5.37 1.48
C GLU A 280 -12.85 -5.02 2.67
N VAL A 281 -13.38 -4.36 3.69
CA VAL A 281 -12.68 -4.15 4.97
C VAL A 281 -13.34 -5.05 6.01
N LEU A 282 -12.62 -6.10 6.44
CA LEU A 282 -13.20 -7.21 7.18
C LEU A 282 -12.64 -7.29 8.61
N ASP A 283 -13.51 -7.62 9.57
CA ASP A 283 -13.12 -7.99 10.93
C ASP A 283 -12.47 -9.39 10.98
N GLU A 284 -12.05 -9.82 12.17
CA GLU A 284 -11.44 -11.15 12.38
C GLU A 284 -12.40 -12.30 12.07
N ALA A 285 -13.71 -12.08 12.17
CA ALA A 285 -14.74 -13.06 11.80
C ALA A 285 -15.06 -13.06 10.30
N GLY A 286 -14.38 -12.22 9.50
CA GLY A 286 -14.59 -12.10 8.05
C GLY A 286 -15.86 -11.31 7.67
N ARG A 287 -16.43 -10.54 8.59
CA ARG A 287 -17.58 -9.66 8.33
C ARG A 287 -17.11 -8.27 7.98
N GLU A 288 -17.83 -7.62 7.07
CA GLU A 288 -17.52 -6.24 6.69
C GLU A 288 -17.77 -5.29 7.85
N VAL A 289 -16.78 -4.43 8.15
CA VAL A 289 -16.86 -3.43 9.21
C VAL A 289 -17.74 -2.25 8.81
N ALA A 290 -18.27 -1.52 9.79
CA ALA A 290 -19.00 -0.29 9.54
C ALA A 290 -18.06 0.86 9.11
N ALA A 291 -18.64 1.98 8.64
CA ALA A 291 -17.85 3.18 8.38
C ALA A 291 -17.17 3.67 9.68
N HIS A 292 -15.94 4.13 9.54
CA HIS A 292 -15.03 4.55 10.62
C HIS A 292 -14.55 3.43 11.56
N GLU A 293 -14.78 2.18 11.17
CA GLU A 293 -14.17 1.03 11.84
C GLU A 293 -12.98 0.53 11.02
N THR A 294 -12.03 -0.09 11.74
CA THR A 294 -10.82 -0.63 11.15
C THR A 294 -10.92 -2.13 10.96
N GLY A 295 -10.40 -2.63 9.86
CA GLY A 295 -10.34 -4.04 9.55
C GLY A 295 -9.23 -4.36 8.56
N ARG A 296 -9.11 -5.63 8.23
CA ARG A 296 -8.19 -6.13 7.20
C ARG A 296 -8.74 -5.82 5.81
N LEU A 297 -7.91 -5.23 4.97
CA LEU A 297 -8.26 -5.05 3.57
C LEU A 297 -8.20 -6.39 2.82
N THR A 298 -9.26 -6.68 2.09
CA THR A 298 -9.36 -7.84 1.20
C THR A 298 -9.75 -7.34 -0.19
N LEU A 299 -8.96 -7.70 -1.21
CA LEU A 299 -9.11 -7.16 -2.56
C LEU A 299 -9.52 -8.24 -3.57
N THR A 300 -10.42 -7.85 -4.47
CA THR A 300 -10.63 -8.55 -5.74
C THR A 300 -10.29 -7.60 -6.88
N ASN A 301 -9.26 -7.94 -7.64
CA ASN A 301 -8.78 -7.14 -8.76
C ASN A 301 -9.60 -7.47 -10.01
N LEU A 302 -10.35 -6.51 -10.53
CA LEU A 302 -11.25 -6.70 -11.67
C LEU A 302 -10.59 -6.43 -13.04
N TYR A 303 -9.31 -6.12 -13.09
CA TYR A 303 -8.64 -5.72 -14.34
C TYR A 303 -7.41 -6.56 -14.70
N ASN A 304 -6.83 -7.29 -13.76
CA ASN A 304 -5.65 -8.11 -14.03
C ASN A 304 -6.03 -9.58 -14.25
N LEU A 305 -6.03 -9.98 -15.50
CA LEU A 305 -6.36 -11.34 -15.89
C LEU A 305 -5.15 -12.28 -15.85
N SER A 306 -3.93 -11.76 -15.94
CA SER A 306 -2.71 -12.58 -16.03
C SER A 306 -2.35 -13.25 -14.70
N LEU A 307 -2.55 -12.52 -13.58
CA LEU A 307 -2.46 -13.03 -12.22
C LEU A 307 -3.70 -12.56 -11.46
N PRO A 308 -4.81 -13.29 -11.54
CA PRO A 308 -6.06 -12.91 -10.88
C PRO A 308 -5.91 -12.95 -9.37
N LEU A 309 -6.32 -11.87 -8.69
CA LEU A 309 -6.45 -11.81 -7.24
C LEU A 309 -7.94 -11.71 -6.91
N ILE A 310 -8.50 -12.74 -6.31
CA ILE A 310 -9.92 -12.82 -5.96
C ILE A 310 -10.03 -13.08 -4.48
N ARG A 311 -10.67 -12.15 -3.79
CA ARG A 311 -10.83 -12.14 -2.34
C ARG A 311 -9.50 -12.38 -1.60
N TYR A 312 -8.47 -11.67 -2.09
CA TYR A 312 -7.11 -11.77 -1.60
C TYR A 312 -6.96 -10.94 -0.33
N LYS A 313 -6.62 -11.60 0.77
CA LYS A 313 -6.32 -10.96 2.05
C LYS A 313 -5.00 -10.20 1.94
N MET A 314 -5.09 -8.87 2.02
CA MET A 314 -3.90 -8.02 2.13
C MET A 314 -3.28 -8.14 3.52
N ASP A 315 -2.00 -7.82 3.62
CA ASP A 315 -1.35 -7.67 4.93
C ASP A 315 -1.76 -6.34 5.61
N ASP A 316 -2.41 -5.42 4.90
CA ASP A 316 -2.74 -4.07 5.37
C ASP A 316 -4.05 -4.03 6.16
N PHE A 317 -4.04 -3.30 7.29
CA PHE A 317 -5.22 -2.88 8.03
C PHE A 317 -5.55 -1.43 7.68
N VAL A 318 -6.83 -1.16 7.42
CA VAL A 318 -7.30 0.16 7.01
C VAL A 318 -8.57 0.54 7.77
N THR A 319 -8.81 1.84 7.96
CA THR A 319 -10.07 2.36 8.47
C THR A 319 -10.97 2.68 7.28
N LYS A 320 -12.14 2.03 7.26
CA LYS A 320 -13.17 2.25 6.24
C LYS A 320 -13.79 3.62 6.41
N GLY A 321 -13.86 4.41 5.35
CA GLY A 321 -14.58 5.67 5.33
C GLY A 321 -16.02 5.54 4.84
N ALA A 322 -16.68 6.67 4.62
CA ALA A 322 -17.99 6.74 4.00
C ALA A 322 -17.90 6.68 2.47
N LEU A 323 -19.04 6.78 1.78
CA LEU A 323 -19.04 6.94 0.33
C LEU A 323 -18.75 8.38 -0.04
N ALA A 324 -17.89 8.62 -1.03
CA ALA A 324 -17.54 9.94 -1.49
C ALA A 324 -17.34 9.99 -3.02
N GLY A 325 -17.40 11.20 -3.57
CA GLY A 325 -17.14 11.46 -4.99
C GLY A 325 -18.35 11.31 -5.90
N SER A 326 -18.09 11.46 -7.20
CA SER A 326 -19.05 11.20 -8.29
C SER A 326 -18.28 10.50 -9.41
N PRO A 327 -18.50 9.19 -9.60
CA PRO A 327 -19.45 8.32 -8.88
C PRO A 327 -19.09 8.13 -7.39
N PRO A 328 -20.08 7.75 -6.54
CA PRO A 328 -19.86 7.57 -5.11
C PRO A 328 -19.12 6.26 -4.83
N PHE A 329 -17.83 6.34 -4.74
CA PHE A 329 -16.93 5.25 -4.40
C PHE A 329 -16.75 5.11 -2.88
N GLY A 330 -16.32 3.94 -2.42
CA GLY A 330 -15.89 3.73 -1.05
C GLY A 330 -14.67 4.58 -0.71
N THR A 331 -14.46 4.90 0.56
CA THR A 331 -13.27 5.62 0.99
C THR A 331 -12.51 4.86 2.07
N ILE A 332 -11.22 5.17 2.18
CA ILE A 332 -10.31 4.78 3.26
C ILE A 332 -9.85 6.07 3.93
N THR A 333 -10.04 6.15 5.24
CA THR A 333 -9.62 7.33 6.03
C THR A 333 -8.21 7.20 6.55
N ASP A 334 -7.75 5.96 6.84
CA ASP A 334 -6.42 5.71 7.38
C ASP A 334 -5.87 4.35 6.96
N ILE A 335 -4.54 4.25 6.91
CA ILE A 335 -3.78 3.00 6.75
C ILE A 335 -3.05 2.74 8.06
N CYS A 336 -3.56 1.79 8.85
CA CYS A 336 -3.18 1.60 10.25
C CYS A 336 -1.90 0.76 10.44
N GLY A 337 -1.38 0.14 9.36
CA GLY A 337 -0.18 -0.72 9.41
C GLY A 337 -0.41 -2.09 8.81
N ARG A 338 0.53 -3.00 9.02
CA ARG A 338 0.55 -4.31 8.37
C ARG A 338 0.57 -5.47 9.36
N GLU A 339 0.07 -6.63 8.94
CA GLU A 339 0.03 -7.84 9.78
C GLU A 339 1.41 -8.25 10.32
N HIS A 340 2.47 -8.13 9.53
CA HIS A 340 3.83 -8.44 9.97
C HIS A 340 4.44 -7.39 10.91
N GLU A 341 3.75 -6.30 11.18
CA GLU A 341 4.10 -5.28 12.18
C GLU A 341 3.40 -5.53 13.52
N MET A 342 3.15 -6.80 13.87
CA MET A 342 2.69 -7.20 15.18
C MET A 342 3.79 -6.97 16.22
N LEU A 343 3.41 -6.44 17.39
CA LEU A 343 4.32 -6.25 18.52
C LEU A 343 4.15 -7.40 19.51
N PRO A 344 5.11 -8.35 19.60
CA PRO A 344 5.03 -9.44 20.56
C PRO A 344 5.22 -8.91 21.98
N VAL A 345 4.34 -9.30 22.90
CA VAL A 345 4.38 -8.95 24.31
C VAL A 345 4.13 -10.18 25.19
N ARG A 346 4.79 -10.21 26.36
CA ARG A 346 4.58 -11.30 27.33
C ARG A 346 3.40 -10.96 28.23
N LEU A 347 2.48 -11.90 28.35
CA LEU A 347 1.33 -11.82 29.24
C LEU A 347 1.68 -12.22 30.67
N ALA A 348 0.79 -11.92 31.62
CA ALA A 348 0.96 -12.23 33.03
C ALA A 348 1.04 -13.77 33.33
N ASP A 349 0.45 -14.60 32.49
CA ASP A 349 0.51 -16.06 32.57
C ASP A 349 1.78 -16.67 31.95
N GLY A 350 2.66 -15.81 31.39
CA GLY A 350 3.90 -16.22 30.74
C GLY A 350 3.78 -16.53 29.26
N ALA A 351 2.58 -16.54 28.68
CA ALA A 351 2.38 -16.68 27.24
C ALA A 351 2.90 -15.44 26.48
N VAL A 352 3.21 -15.60 25.22
CA VAL A 352 3.50 -14.47 24.33
C VAL A 352 2.27 -14.27 23.41
N ASP A 353 1.78 -13.05 23.37
CA ASP A 353 0.69 -12.64 22.50
C ASP A 353 1.10 -11.39 21.71
N ASP A 354 0.43 -11.11 20.61
CA ASP A 354 0.74 -10.01 19.72
C ASP A 354 -0.22 -8.82 19.90
N ILE A 355 0.33 -7.61 19.91
CA ILE A 355 -0.46 -6.39 19.77
C ILE A 355 -0.45 -6.02 18.28
N ASN A 356 -1.64 -5.97 17.68
CA ASN A 356 -1.77 -5.65 16.27
C ASN A 356 -1.55 -4.14 15.98
N PRO A 357 -1.20 -3.77 14.75
CA PRO A 357 -0.98 -2.38 14.35
C PRO A 357 -2.18 -1.45 14.60
N ILE A 358 -3.41 -1.96 14.53
CA ILE A 358 -4.62 -1.18 14.81
C ILE A 358 -4.62 -0.67 16.25
N MET A 359 -4.28 -1.55 17.20
CA MET A 359 -4.17 -1.18 18.61
C MET A 359 -3.01 -0.21 18.85
N LEU A 360 -1.93 -0.32 18.06
CA LEU A 360 -0.77 0.56 18.16
C LEU A 360 -0.98 1.95 17.53
N THR A 361 -1.95 2.14 16.65
CA THR A 361 -2.16 3.41 15.93
C THR A 361 -3.52 4.05 16.16
N GLY A 362 -4.59 3.26 16.22
CA GLY A 362 -5.95 3.80 16.18
C GLY A 362 -6.74 3.73 17.50
N CYS A 363 -6.72 2.58 18.18
CA CYS A 363 -7.54 2.37 19.40
C CYS A 363 -6.78 2.63 20.70
N GLY A 364 -5.46 2.82 20.65
CA GLY A 364 -4.60 2.90 21.82
C GLY A 364 -4.40 4.29 22.39
N GLY A 365 -5.11 5.31 21.91
CA GLY A 365 -4.95 6.68 22.43
C GLY A 365 -3.66 7.38 21.96
N PHE A 366 -3.09 6.97 20.85
CA PHE A 366 -1.92 7.62 20.24
C PHE A 366 -2.30 8.78 19.29
N ASP A 367 -3.57 9.22 19.28
CA ASP A 367 -3.94 10.50 18.68
C ASP A 367 -3.47 11.64 19.59
N ILE A 368 -2.18 11.88 19.59
CA ILE A 368 -1.50 12.85 20.44
C ILE A 368 -1.14 14.06 19.60
N PRO A 369 -1.71 15.25 19.86
CA PRO A 369 -1.34 16.46 19.13
C PRO A 369 0.16 16.72 19.16
N GLY A 370 0.74 16.92 17.97
CA GLY A 370 2.18 17.11 17.80
C GLY A 370 3.00 15.83 17.62
N LEU A 371 2.39 14.66 17.78
CA LEU A 371 3.01 13.39 17.40
C LEU A 371 2.93 13.22 15.88
N GLU A 372 4.07 13.03 15.25
CA GLU A 372 4.15 12.82 13.81
C GLU A 372 4.15 11.33 13.46
N ARG A 373 4.97 10.56 14.16
CA ARG A 373 5.14 9.14 13.90
C ARG A 373 5.73 8.40 15.09
N LEU A 374 5.37 7.11 15.20
CA LEU A 374 5.89 6.15 16.18
C LEU A 374 6.64 5.02 15.49
N GLN A 375 7.61 4.48 16.20
CA GLN A 375 8.25 3.20 15.88
C GLN A 375 8.47 2.41 17.18
N PHE A 376 7.91 1.21 17.25
CA PHE A 376 8.12 0.28 18.35
C PHE A 376 9.27 -0.65 18.00
N VAL A 377 10.34 -0.63 18.80
CA VAL A 377 11.49 -1.52 18.64
C VAL A 377 11.39 -2.63 19.68
N SER A 378 10.94 -3.81 19.25
CA SER A 378 10.87 -4.98 20.13
C SER A 378 12.27 -5.54 20.34
N ARG A 379 12.78 -5.48 21.56
CA ARG A 379 14.05 -6.10 21.99
C ARG A 379 13.83 -7.55 22.39
N ALA A 380 12.72 -7.81 23.07
CA ALA A 380 12.19 -9.08 23.49
C ALA A 380 10.71 -8.90 23.81
N PRO A 381 9.91 -9.97 23.96
CA PRO A 381 8.49 -9.84 24.35
C PRO A 381 8.27 -9.08 25.67
N GLU A 382 9.31 -8.95 26.51
CA GLU A 382 9.29 -8.23 27.79
C GLU A 382 9.87 -6.81 27.70
N ARG A 383 10.43 -6.42 26.53
CA ARG A 383 11.15 -5.15 26.42
C ARG A 383 10.93 -4.45 25.08
N VAL A 384 10.37 -3.26 25.15
CA VAL A 384 10.04 -2.42 23.99
C VAL A 384 10.67 -1.04 24.13
N ASP A 385 11.38 -0.55 23.12
CA ASP A 385 11.74 0.85 23.02
C ASP A 385 10.75 1.54 22.07
N ILE A 386 10.10 2.61 22.52
CA ILE A 386 9.19 3.42 21.71
C ILE A 386 9.94 4.67 21.28
N LEU A 387 10.17 4.78 19.98
CA LEU A 387 10.77 5.96 19.38
C LEU A 387 9.69 6.81 18.72
N TYR A 388 9.78 8.12 18.85
CA TYR A 388 8.81 9.00 18.19
C TYR A 388 9.50 10.20 17.52
N ALA A 389 8.92 10.62 16.41
CA ALA A 389 9.15 11.91 15.79
C ALA A 389 7.95 12.83 16.08
N GLY A 390 8.22 14.11 16.32
CA GLY A 390 7.20 15.08 16.68
C GLY A 390 7.75 16.19 17.58
N ILE A 391 6.85 16.96 18.19
CA ILE A 391 7.23 18.00 19.13
C ILE A 391 7.86 17.43 20.41
N ASP A 392 8.58 18.26 21.15
CA ASP A 392 9.20 17.86 22.41
C ASP A 392 8.16 17.53 23.50
N SER A 393 8.57 16.70 24.46
CA SER A 393 7.83 16.41 25.70
C SER A 393 6.53 15.59 25.54
N LEU A 394 6.48 14.67 24.55
CA LEU A 394 5.38 13.74 24.37
C LEU A 394 5.57 12.40 25.12
N GLU A 395 6.74 12.16 25.74
CA GLU A 395 7.11 10.87 26.34
C GLU A 395 6.09 10.39 27.38
N ALA A 396 5.63 11.31 28.26
CA ALA A 396 4.68 10.96 29.31
C ALA A 396 3.33 10.48 28.70
N ARG A 397 2.81 11.20 27.72
CA ARG A 397 1.53 10.90 27.06
C ARG A 397 1.60 9.60 26.27
N ILE A 398 2.66 9.41 25.50
CA ILE A 398 2.90 8.17 24.76
C ILE A 398 3.02 6.99 25.73
N GLY A 399 3.79 7.17 26.81
CA GLY A 399 3.96 6.17 27.85
C GLY A 399 2.66 5.81 28.59
N GLU A 400 1.78 6.78 28.85
CA GLU A 400 0.44 6.54 29.44
C GLU A 400 -0.44 5.73 28.49
N SER A 401 -0.51 6.11 27.20
CA SER A 401 -1.27 5.39 26.18
C SER A 401 -0.79 3.94 26.04
N PHE A 402 0.53 3.73 26.00
CA PHE A 402 1.08 2.37 25.89
C PHE A 402 0.86 1.53 27.15
N ARG A 403 0.95 2.13 28.37
CA ARG A 403 0.58 1.42 29.61
C ARG A 403 -0.88 0.98 29.63
N ALA A 404 -1.79 1.86 29.20
CA ALA A 404 -3.21 1.53 29.10
C ALA A 404 -3.43 0.35 28.14
N LEU A 405 -2.74 0.35 26.98
CA LEU A 405 -2.77 -0.73 26.02
C LEU A 405 -2.23 -2.06 26.60
N LEU A 406 -1.09 -2.02 27.27
CA LEU A 406 -0.52 -3.18 27.96
C LEU A 406 -1.44 -3.72 29.04
N ALA A 407 -2.12 -2.84 29.79
CA ALA A 407 -3.08 -3.23 30.82
C ALA A 407 -4.30 -3.95 30.20
N ALA A 408 -4.83 -3.42 29.10
CA ALA A 408 -5.93 -4.04 28.36
C ALA A 408 -5.54 -5.44 27.81
N LYS A 409 -4.26 -5.63 27.43
CA LYS A 409 -3.73 -6.91 26.97
C LYS A 409 -3.32 -7.87 28.08
N GLY A 410 -3.33 -7.45 29.37
CA GLY A 410 -2.82 -8.28 30.46
C GLY A 410 -1.28 -8.40 30.55
N ALA A 411 -0.56 -7.44 29.95
CA ALA A 411 0.90 -7.42 29.86
C ALA A 411 1.57 -6.30 30.66
N ALA A 412 0.81 -5.51 31.45
CA ALA A 412 1.30 -4.31 32.13
C ALA A 412 2.41 -4.57 33.17
N GLN A 413 2.47 -5.76 33.77
CA GLN A 413 3.46 -6.12 34.79
C GLN A 413 4.66 -6.88 34.21
N THR A 414 4.59 -7.33 32.98
CA THR A 414 5.58 -8.20 32.35
C THR A 414 6.42 -7.48 31.30
N VAL A 415 5.90 -6.35 30.76
CA VAL A 415 6.59 -5.57 29.72
C VAL A 415 7.15 -4.29 30.29
N THR A 416 8.45 -4.10 30.10
CA THR A 416 9.14 -2.84 30.37
C THR A 416 9.35 -2.08 29.07
N PHE A 417 9.23 -0.73 29.11
CA PHE A 417 9.43 0.08 27.92
C PHE A 417 10.12 1.41 28.22
N THR A 418 10.75 1.96 27.21
CA THR A 418 11.25 3.34 27.19
C THR A 418 10.53 4.13 26.12
N VAL A 419 10.44 5.44 26.28
CA VAL A 419 9.91 6.37 25.26
C VAL A 419 10.99 7.42 25.02
N SER A 420 11.35 7.65 23.77
CA SER A 420 12.40 8.59 23.42
C SER A 420 12.06 9.33 22.13
N ARG A 421 12.25 10.65 22.15
CA ARG A 421 12.20 11.47 20.94
C ARG A 421 13.46 11.22 20.09
N VAL A 422 13.28 11.18 18.79
CA VAL A 422 14.36 11.08 17.81
C VAL A 422 14.11 12.09 16.68
N ASP A 423 15.18 12.59 16.07
CA ASP A 423 15.08 13.49 14.92
C ASP A 423 14.60 12.75 13.67
N ALA A 424 14.92 11.47 13.53
CA ALA A 424 14.45 10.61 12.47
C ALA A 424 14.28 9.17 12.95
N LEU A 425 13.18 8.53 12.54
CA LEU A 425 12.95 7.11 12.78
C LEU A 425 13.78 6.25 11.84
N ALA A 426 14.21 5.07 12.31
CA ALA A 426 15.07 4.21 11.53
C ALA A 426 14.31 3.51 10.41
N PRO A 427 14.67 3.74 9.12
CA PRO A 427 14.08 3.04 8.01
C PRO A 427 14.54 1.57 7.93
N ASP A 428 13.76 0.75 7.26
CA ASP A 428 14.17 -0.56 6.79
C ASP A 428 15.27 -0.44 5.75
N SER A 429 16.36 -1.18 5.92
CA SER A 429 17.56 -1.06 5.08
C SER A 429 17.33 -1.51 3.62
N GLY A 430 16.33 -2.37 3.39
CA GLY A 430 16.03 -2.87 2.06
C GLY A 430 15.06 -1.99 1.29
N THR A 431 14.10 -1.37 1.97
CA THR A 431 13.03 -0.62 1.31
C THR A 431 13.11 0.89 1.52
N GLY A 432 13.82 1.35 2.55
CA GLY A 432 13.86 2.74 2.98
C GLY A 432 12.55 3.22 3.63
N LYS A 433 11.56 2.34 3.85
CA LYS A 433 10.34 2.66 4.58
C LYS A 433 10.57 2.59 6.07
N VAL A 434 9.86 3.40 6.84
CA VAL A 434 9.90 3.33 8.30
C VAL A 434 8.77 2.40 8.77
N PRO A 435 9.07 1.19 9.28
CA PRO A 435 8.03 0.29 9.80
C PRO A 435 7.50 0.80 11.15
N LEU A 436 6.23 0.48 11.44
CA LEU A 436 5.63 0.77 12.75
C LEU A 436 6.28 -0.08 13.85
N VAL A 437 6.49 -1.36 13.60
CA VAL A 437 7.17 -2.28 14.52
C VAL A 437 8.43 -2.83 13.87
N ARG A 438 9.52 -2.81 14.60
CA ARG A 438 10.82 -3.38 14.20
C ARG A 438 11.34 -4.32 15.26
N MET A 439 11.76 -5.49 14.85
CA MET A 439 12.51 -6.39 15.72
C MET A 439 13.95 -5.92 15.83
N ALA A 440 14.47 -5.76 17.04
CA ALA A 440 15.88 -5.47 17.22
C ALA A 440 16.73 -6.66 16.73
N PRO A 441 17.93 -6.42 16.17
CA PRO A 441 18.87 -7.50 15.87
C PRO A 441 19.09 -8.34 17.14
N ARG A 442 19.06 -9.66 17.01
CA ARG A 442 19.47 -10.56 18.11
C ARG A 442 20.94 -10.30 18.37
N VAL A 443 21.26 -9.85 19.57
CA VAL A 443 22.64 -9.66 20.05
C VAL A 443 23.26 -11.03 20.31
#